data_1d565bea3c5dc7eade0ee79ea3ef1838
#
_entry.id   1d565bea3c5dc7eade0ee79ea3ef1838
#
_cell.length_a   1.000
_cell.length_b   1.000
_cell.length_c   1.000
_cell.angle_alpha   90.00
_cell.angle_beta   90.00
_cell.angle_gamma   90.00
#
_symmetry.space_group_name_H-M   'P 1'
#
loop_
_entity.id
_entity.type
_entity.pdbx_description
1 polymer ?
#
loop_
_entity_poly.entity_id
_entity_poly.type
_entity_poly.pdbx_seq_one_letter_code
_entity_poly.pdbx_strand_id
1 'polypeptide(L)'
;MKRDEIGTSASVHGCLVQWEGTGILLAGESGVGKTTCALEISKRGGAWIADDIVVLNCLPDQTLSGHAHKKIRNLLHLRAEGIIDIRSLQSIHIAGETRVDIVIELTKKLEKDQKKGLTAERVRGIAQIEVPCAHVKVYADTARTVGAILKRVRLYMGCKKGR
;
A
#
# COMPACT_ATOMS: atom_id res chain seq x y z
N MET A 1 -21.87 -28.33 14.24
CA MET A 1 -20.42 -28.43 14.01
C MET A 1 -19.95 -27.14 13.34
N LYS A 2 -19.43 -26.18 14.12
CA LYS A 2 -18.87 -24.94 13.60
C LYS A 2 -17.57 -25.31 12.88
N ARG A 3 -17.51 -25.15 11.56
CA ARG A 3 -16.25 -25.10 10.84
C ARG A 3 -15.55 -23.84 11.34
N ASP A 4 -14.43 -24.01 12.05
CA ASP A 4 -13.51 -22.95 12.32
C ASP A 4 -13.05 -22.39 10.98
N GLU A 5 -13.57 -21.21 10.62
CA GLU A 5 -13.05 -20.44 9.50
C GLU A 5 -11.62 -20.02 9.88
N ILE A 6 -10.66 -20.81 9.46
CA ILE A 6 -9.25 -20.42 9.50
C ILE A 6 -9.13 -19.27 8.49
N GLY A 7 -9.35 -18.05 8.97
CA GLY A 7 -9.07 -16.86 8.19
C GLY A 7 -7.60 -16.88 7.80
N THR A 8 -7.31 -16.98 6.52
CA THR A 8 -5.95 -16.99 6.03
C THR A 8 -5.38 -15.59 6.27
N SER A 9 -4.46 -15.49 7.24
CA SER A 9 -3.74 -14.26 7.55
C SER A 9 -2.32 -14.38 7.00
N ALA A 10 -1.82 -13.29 6.45
CA ALA A 10 -0.45 -13.18 5.96
C ALA A 10 0.17 -11.87 6.44
N SER A 11 1.49 -11.83 6.56
CA SER A 11 2.22 -10.59 6.79
C SER A 11 3.11 -10.29 5.59
N VAL A 12 3.11 -9.05 5.15
CA VAL A 12 3.95 -8.58 4.04
C VAL A 12 4.78 -7.38 4.48
N HIS A 13 5.98 -7.29 3.93
CA HIS A 13 6.82 -6.11 4.09
C HIS A 13 6.36 -5.01 3.14
N GLY A 14 5.94 -3.88 3.69
CA GLY A 14 5.42 -2.77 2.90
C GLY A 14 4.84 -1.67 3.76
N CYS A 15 4.25 -0.68 3.10
CA CYS A 15 3.49 0.39 3.75
C CYS A 15 2.07 0.38 3.21
N LEU A 16 1.09 0.59 4.08
CA LEU A 16 -0.31 0.63 3.71
C LEU A 16 -0.88 2.01 4.00
N VAL A 17 -1.48 2.59 2.99
CA VAL A 17 -2.17 3.89 3.05
C VAL A 17 -3.51 3.80 2.33
N GLN A 18 -4.42 4.72 2.62
CA GLN A 18 -5.65 4.89 1.87
C GLN A 18 -5.66 6.25 1.18
N TRP A 19 -6.10 6.30 -0.07
CA TRP A 19 -6.27 7.52 -0.85
C TRP A 19 -7.62 7.52 -1.55
N GLU A 20 -8.43 8.54 -1.31
CA GLU A 20 -9.78 8.67 -1.91
C GLU A 20 -10.60 7.37 -1.78
N GLY A 21 -10.56 6.72 -0.62
CA GLY A 21 -11.25 5.47 -0.34
C GLY A 21 -10.59 4.21 -0.92
N THR A 22 -9.46 4.32 -1.60
CA THR A 22 -8.71 3.19 -2.19
C THR A 22 -7.52 2.83 -1.31
N GLY A 23 -7.45 1.59 -0.86
CA GLY A 23 -6.32 1.06 -0.09
C GLY A 23 -5.15 0.69 -0.99
N ILE A 24 -4.00 1.28 -0.74
CA ILE A 24 -2.77 1.16 -1.53
C ILE A 24 -1.69 0.48 -0.69
N LEU A 25 -1.28 -0.71 -1.08
CA LEU A 25 -0.12 -1.39 -0.51
C LEU A 25 1.13 -1.02 -1.32
N LEU A 26 2.03 -0.25 -0.72
CA LEU A 26 3.33 0.07 -1.30
C LEU A 26 4.31 -1.07 -0.98
N ALA A 27 4.81 -1.72 -2.01
CA ALA A 27 5.78 -2.80 -1.94
C ALA A 27 7.08 -2.41 -2.67
N GLY A 28 8.09 -3.25 -2.58
CA GLY A 28 9.40 -3.03 -3.20
C GLY A 28 10.55 -3.31 -2.24
N GLU A 29 11.77 -3.23 -2.76
CA GLU A 29 12.98 -3.51 -1.99
C GLU A 29 13.12 -2.61 -0.76
N SER A 30 13.86 -3.10 0.25
CA SER A 30 14.22 -2.30 1.41
C SER A 30 14.99 -1.04 0.97
N GLY A 31 14.62 0.11 1.54
CA GLY A 31 15.27 1.39 1.21
C GLY A 31 14.85 2.01 -0.13
N VAL A 32 13.85 1.47 -0.83
CA VAL A 32 13.38 2.04 -2.10
C VAL A 32 12.57 3.33 -1.92
N GLY A 33 12.08 3.62 -0.71
CA GLY A 33 11.33 4.84 -0.41
C GLY A 33 9.85 4.64 -0.10
N LYS A 34 9.43 3.44 0.29
CA LYS A 34 8.03 3.12 0.65
C LYS A 34 7.48 4.05 1.73
N THR A 35 8.17 4.13 2.86
CA THR A 35 7.76 4.96 4.01
C THR A 35 7.65 6.43 3.64
N THR A 36 8.63 6.96 2.90
CA THR A 36 8.64 8.35 2.45
C THR A 36 7.46 8.66 1.52
N CYS A 37 7.15 7.74 0.57
CA CYS A 37 6.00 7.88 -0.31
C CYS A 37 4.68 7.77 0.46
N ALA A 38 4.56 6.82 1.39
CA ALA A 38 3.37 6.66 2.22
C ALA A 38 3.09 7.91 3.06
N LEU A 39 4.14 8.49 3.66
CA LEU A 39 4.04 9.72 4.42
C LEU A 39 3.59 10.90 3.56
N GLU A 40 4.16 11.05 2.36
CA GLU A 40 3.77 12.11 1.42
C GLU A 40 2.32 11.96 0.93
N ILE A 41 1.85 10.74 0.64
CA ILE A 41 0.44 10.48 0.32
C ILE A 41 -0.46 10.89 1.48
N SER A 42 -0.07 10.55 2.70
CA SER A 42 -0.84 10.91 3.91
C SER A 42 -0.89 12.42 4.14
N LYS A 43 0.21 13.14 3.90
CA LYS A 43 0.24 14.62 3.95
C LYS A 43 -0.65 15.28 2.91
N ARG A 44 -0.90 14.62 1.78
CA ARG A 44 -1.81 15.08 0.72
C ARG A 44 -3.27 14.75 0.97
N GLY A 45 -3.63 14.33 2.18
CA GLY A 45 -4.99 14.01 2.58
C GLY A 45 -5.35 12.54 2.54
N GLY A 46 -4.38 11.64 2.32
CA GLY A 46 -4.56 10.21 2.52
C GLY A 46 -4.61 9.83 4.00
N ALA A 47 -4.99 8.59 4.29
CA ALA A 47 -4.92 8.02 5.62
C ALA A 47 -3.73 7.06 5.75
N TRP A 48 -2.97 7.21 6.80
CA TRP A 48 -1.90 6.28 7.19
C TRP A 48 -2.48 5.06 7.90
N ILE A 49 -2.05 3.86 7.54
CA ILE A 49 -2.47 2.62 8.20
C ILE A 49 -1.28 1.88 8.82
N ALA A 50 -0.26 1.56 8.04
CA ALA A 50 0.85 0.73 8.52
C ALA A 50 2.16 1.02 7.80
N ASP A 51 3.27 0.81 8.51
CA ASP A 51 4.63 0.82 7.97
C ASP A 51 5.36 -0.47 8.32
N ASP A 52 6.33 -0.85 7.48
CA ASP A 52 7.24 -1.98 7.60
C ASP A 52 6.55 -3.35 7.53
N ILE A 53 5.65 -3.68 8.43
CA ILE A 53 4.90 -4.95 8.44
C ILE A 53 3.40 -4.66 8.36
N VAL A 54 2.79 -5.10 7.27
CA VAL A 54 1.34 -5.06 7.07
C VAL A 54 0.76 -6.44 7.29
N VAL A 55 -0.15 -6.56 8.22
CA VAL A 55 -0.92 -7.79 8.44
C VAL A 55 -2.15 -7.77 7.54
N LEU A 56 -2.31 -8.82 6.75
CA LEU A 56 -3.38 -8.98 5.77
C LEU A 56 -4.29 -10.13 6.17
N ASN A 57 -5.58 -9.89 6.16
CA ASN A 57 -6.61 -10.88 6.42
C ASN A 57 -7.50 -11.06 5.19
N CYS A 58 -7.72 -12.30 4.79
CA CYS A 58 -8.69 -12.64 3.77
C CYS A 58 -10.10 -12.49 4.36
N LEU A 59 -10.94 -11.70 3.71
CA LEU A 59 -12.33 -11.51 4.09
C LEU A 59 -13.24 -12.54 3.37
N PRO A 60 -14.46 -12.81 3.90
CA PRO A 60 -15.38 -13.78 3.30
C PRO A 60 -15.75 -13.48 1.83
N ASP A 61 -15.70 -12.22 1.43
CA ASP A 61 -15.97 -11.75 0.05
C ASP A 61 -14.78 -11.88 -0.89
N GLN A 62 -13.74 -12.63 -0.50
CA GLN A 62 -12.51 -12.82 -1.27
C GLN A 62 -11.72 -11.52 -1.49
N THR A 63 -11.80 -10.59 -0.56
CA THR A 63 -10.97 -9.37 -0.53
C THR A 63 -9.99 -9.39 0.63
N LEU A 64 -9.01 -8.52 0.60
CA LEU A 64 -8.02 -8.37 1.67
C LEU A 64 -8.31 -7.13 2.51
N SER A 65 -8.30 -7.27 3.83
CA SER A 65 -8.15 -6.16 4.77
C SER A 65 -6.71 -6.12 5.29
N GLY A 66 -6.16 -4.93 5.44
CA GLY A 66 -4.81 -4.73 5.94
C GLY A 66 -4.76 -3.78 7.14
N HIS A 67 -3.91 -4.08 8.09
CA HIS A 67 -3.67 -3.27 9.28
C HIS A 67 -2.21 -3.37 9.76
N ALA A 68 -1.83 -2.50 10.69
CA ALA A 68 -0.50 -2.55 11.30
C ALA A 68 -0.35 -3.74 12.24
N HIS A 69 0.86 -4.30 12.31
CA HIS A 69 1.19 -5.27 13.34
C HIS A 69 1.11 -4.60 14.73
N LYS A 70 0.49 -5.26 15.71
CA LYS A 70 0.18 -4.68 17.04
C LYS A 70 1.39 -4.06 17.75
N LYS A 71 2.58 -4.69 17.65
CA LYS A 71 3.80 -4.25 18.32
C LYS A 71 4.42 -2.98 17.74
N ILE A 72 4.15 -2.66 16.47
CA ILE A 72 4.72 -1.51 15.75
C ILE A 72 3.64 -0.54 15.25
N ARG A 73 2.44 -0.68 15.77
CA ARG A 73 1.33 0.21 15.44
C ARG A 73 1.69 1.66 15.74
N ASN A 74 1.40 2.55 14.79
CA ASN A 74 1.72 3.98 14.84
C ASN A 74 3.22 4.33 14.80
N LEU A 75 4.10 3.36 14.62
CA LEU A 75 5.53 3.64 14.46
C LEU A 75 5.88 3.68 12.97
N LEU A 76 6.78 4.59 12.63
CA LEU A 76 7.41 4.67 11.32
C LEU A 76 8.92 4.89 11.48
N HIS A 77 9.67 4.40 10.51
CA HIS A 77 11.13 4.55 10.50
C HIS A 77 11.57 5.50 9.39
N LEU A 78 12.06 6.66 9.77
CA LEU A 78 12.68 7.63 8.87
C LEU A 78 14.21 7.56 8.98
N ARG A 79 14.90 7.51 7.83
CA ARG A 79 16.37 7.37 7.79
C ARG A 79 17.11 8.42 8.60
N ALA A 80 16.62 9.68 8.57
CA ALA A 80 17.28 10.80 9.24
C ALA A 80 16.90 10.93 10.72
N GLU A 81 15.72 10.48 11.11
CA GLU A 81 15.12 10.77 12.41
C GLU A 81 14.95 9.52 13.29
N GLY A 82 15.19 8.33 12.71
CA GLY A 82 14.99 7.05 13.40
C GLY A 82 13.51 6.66 13.48
N ILE A 83 13.14 6.01 14.58
CA ILE A 83 11.75 5.56 14.83
C ILE A 83 10.98 6.71 15.47
N ILE A 84 9.88 7.11 14.84
CA ILE A 84 8.97 8.14 15.35
C ILE A 84 7.55 7.61 15.46
N ASP A 85 6.78 8.21 16.34
CA ASP A 85 5.34 7.95 16.45
C ASP A 85 4.59 8.84 15.44
N ILE A 86 3.86 8.23 14.52
CA ILE A 86 3.09 8.95 13.50
C ILE A 86 2.07 9.93 14.09
N ARG A 87 1.59 9.65 15.30
CA ARG A 87 0.65 10.52 16.03
C ARG A 87 1.24 11.88 16.41
N SER A 88 2.57 11.98 16.46
CA SER A 88 3.27 13.26 16.69
C SER A 88 3.20 14.20 15.49
N LEU A 89 2.83 13.70 14.31
CA LEU A 89 2.70 14.48 13.08
C LEU A 89 1.26 15.01 12.95
N GLN A 90 1.04 16.26 13.30
CA GLN A 90 -0.28 16.88 13.45
C GLN A 90 -1.15 16.88 12.19
N SER A 91 -0.58 16.77 11.01
CA SER A 91 -1.30 16.85 9.73
C SER A 91 -1.64 15.49 9.11
N ILE A 92 -1.39 14.39 9.83
CA ILE A 92 -1.58 13.04 9.32
C ILE A 92 -2.86 12.44 9.87
N HIS A 93 -3.77 12.04 8.98
CA HIS A 93 -4.92 11.21 9.34
C HIS A 93 -4.50 9.75 9.48
N ILE A 94 -4.88 9.11 10.58
CA ILE A 94 -4.53 7.71 10.88
C ILE A 94 -5.81 6.89 10.88
N ALA A 95 -5.81 5.78 10.13
CA ALA A 95 -6.87 4.79 10.15
C ALA A 95 -6.35 3.45 10.68
N GLY A 96 -7.21 2.67 11.33
CA GLY A 96 -6.83 1.39 11.94
C GLY A 96 -6.61 0.28 10.92
N GLU A 97 -7.39 0.28 9.86
CA GLU A 97 -7.35 -0.71 8.78
C GLU A 97 -7.93 -0.14 7.48
N THR A 98 -7.65 -0.80 6.38
CA THR A 98 -8.30 -0.53 5.10
C THR A 98 -8.31 -1.80 4.24
N ARG A 99 -9.22 -1.87 3.27
CA ARG A 99 -9.16 -2.86 2.20
C ARG A 99 -7.88 -2.63 1.38
N VAL A 100 -7.24 -3.69 0.92
CA VAL A 100 -6.13 -3.60 -0.04
C VAL A 100 -6.70 -3.74 -1.45
N ASP A 101 -6.80 -2.62 -2.14
CA ASP A 101 -7.40 -2.56 -3.48
C ASP A 101 -6.37 -2.69 -4.60
N ILE A 102 -5.15 -2.19 -4.36
CA ILE A 102 -4.07 -2.19 -5.34
C ILE A 102 -2.71 -2.29 -4.66
N VAL A 103 -1.79 -3.03 -5.29
CA VAL A 103 -0.38 -3.06 -4.92
C VAL A 103 0.39 -2.15 -5.88
N ILE A 104 1.19 -1.26 -5.33
CA ILE A 104 2.17 -0.47 -6.10
C ILE A 104 3.57 -0.98 -5.76
N GLU A 105 4.19 -1.63 -6.70
CA GLU A 105 5.58 -2.09 -6.60
C GLU A 105 6.52 -0.95 -6.98
N LEU A 106 7.24 -0.42 -6.00
CA LEU A 106 8.24 0.63 -6.21
C LEU A 106 9.56 0.02 -6.69
N THR A 107 10.11 0.55 -7.75
CA THR A 107 11.37 0.07 -8.33
C THR A 107 12.25 1.23 -8.79
N LYS A 108 13.57 1.05 -8.69
CA LYS A 108 14.54 2.03 -9.23
C LYS A 108 14.59 2.01 -10.76
N LYS A 109 14.29 0.87 -11.38
CA LYS A 109 14.33 0.68 -12.83
C LYS A 109 13.12 -0.12 -13.28
N LEU A 110 12.40 0.40 -14.28
CA LEU A 110 11.30 -0.30 -14.92
C LEU A 110 11.80 -1.17 -16.06
N GLU A 111 11.42 -2.44 -16.07
CA GLU A 111 11.55 -3.33 -17.22
C GLU A 111 10.58 -2.92 -18.35
N LYS A 112 10.87 -3.35 -19.60
CA LYS A 112 10.05 -2.96 -20.76
C LYS A 112 8.57 -3.33 -20.63
N ASP A 113 8.29 -4.49 -20.07
CA ASP A 113 6.95 -5.01 -19.85
C ASP A 113 6.22 -4.32 -18.68
N GLN A 114 6.96 -3.77 -17.72
CA GLN A 114 6.41 -3.04 -16.57
C GLN A 114 5.98 -1.61 -16.91
N LYS A 115 6.40 -1.09 -18.07
CA LYS A 115 6.02 0.26 -18.55
C LYS A 115 4.58 0.33 -19.05
N LYS A 116 4.01 -0.78 -19.46
CA LYS A 116 2.60 -0.88 -19.85
C LYS A 116 1.72 -0.68 -18.62
N GLY A 117 0.72 0.19 -18.71
CA GLY A 117 -0.16 0.57 -17.61
C GLY A 117 -0.79 -0.58 -16.84
N LEU A 118 -1.74 -0.27 -15.96
CA LEU A 118 -2.61 -1.27 -15.34
C LEU A 118 -3.36 -2.04 -16.43
N THR A 119 -2.79 -3.15 -16.87
CA THR A 119 -3.54 -4.17 -17.60
C THR A 119 -4.13 -5.13 -16.57
N ALA A 120 -5.33 -5.62 -16.82
CA ALA A 120 -6.01 -6.63 -15.98
C ALA A 120 -5.17 -7.92 -15.76
N GLU A 121 -4.04 -8.04 -16.44
CA GLU A 121 -3.14 -9.19 -16.42
C GLU A 121 -2.05 -9.11 -15.34
N ARG A 122 -1.89 -7.97 -14.65
CA ARG A 122 -0.89 -7.82 -13.59
C ARG A 122 -1.56 -7.86 -12.24
N VAL A 123 -1.44 -8.99 -11.61
CA VAL A 123 -1.93 -9.24 -10.26
C VAL A 123 -0.79 -9.76 -9.39
N ARG A 124 -0.87 -9.50 -8.12
CA ARG A 124 -0.02 -10.11 -7.11
C ARG A 124 -0.87 -11.02 -6.23
N GLY A 125 -0.52 -12.29 -6.16
CA GLY A 125 -1.15 -13.24 -5.25
C GLY A 125 -0.69 -12.97 -3.81
N ILE A 126 -1.65 -12.70 -2.93
CA ILE A 126 -1.39 -12.50 -1.49
C ILE A 126 -2.48 -13.27 -0.74
N ALA A 127 -2.08 -14.17 0.17
CA ALA A 127 -3.02 -15.00 0.93
C ALA A 127 -4.08 -15.66 0.03
N GLN A 128 -3.66 -16.18 -1.13
CA GLN A 128 -4.51 -16.80 -2.17
C GLN A 128 -5.50 -15.86 -2.87
N ILE A 129 -5.42 -14.56 -2.61
CA ILE A 129 -6.20 -13.51 -3.27
C ILE A 129 -5.33 -12.80 -4.31
N GLU A 130 -5.86 -12.61 -5.50
CA GLU A 130 -5.24 -11.82 -6.54
C GLU A 130 -5.58 -10.33 -6.38
N VAL A 131 -4.56 -9.49 -6.25
CA VAL A 131 -4.72 -8.04 -6.12
C VAL A 131 -4.08 -7.36 -7.32
N PRO A 132 -4.75 -6.40 -7.98
CA PRO A 132 -4.16 -5.62 -9.05
C PRO A 132 -2.81 -5.02 -8.62
N CYS A 133 -1.81 -5.10 -9.50
CA CYS A 133 -0.46 -4.64 -9.23
C CYS A 133 0.06 -3.75 -10.35
N ALA A 134 0.64 -2.61 -10.00
CA ALA A 134 1.33 -1.74 -10.93
C ALA A 134 2.74 -1.44 -10.43
N HIS A 135 3.68 -1.31 -11.37
CA HIS A 135 5.06 -0.91 -11.08
C HIS A 135 5.23 0.59 -11.29
N VAL A 136 5.87 1.24 -10.34
CA VAL A 136 6.17 2.67 -10.40
C VAL A 136 7.66 2.88 -10.16
N LYS A 137 8.29 3.62 -11.09
CA LYS A 137 9.68 4.04 -10.94
C LYS A 137 9.79 5.07 -9.83
N VAL A 138 10.77 4.87 -8.94
CA VAL A 138 11.13 5.87 -7.92
C VAL A 138 12.06 6.92 -8.53
N TYR A 139 11.75 8.16 -8.28
CA TYR A 139 12.56 9.33 -8.65
C TYR A 139 13.26 9.90 -7.41
N ALA A 140 14.32 10.69 -7.61
CA ALA A 140 14.97 11.41 -6.52
C ALA A 140 14.00 12.39 -5.81
N ASP A 141 13.08 12.97 -6.56
CA ASP A 141 11.99 13.78 -6.03
C ASP A 141 10.81 12.90 -5.61
N THR A 142 10.53 12.89 -4.32
CA THR A 142 9.41 12.15 -3.71
C THR A 142 8.06 12.62 -4.26
N ALA A 143 7.88 13.93 -4.47
CA ALA A 143 6.63 14.48 -5.00
C ALA A 143 6.32 13.93 -6.40
N ARG A 144 7.34 13.78 -7.24
CA ARG A 144 7.23 13.17 -8.57
C ARG A 144 6.87 11.68 -8.49
N THR A 145 7.50 10.94 -7.58
CA THR A 145 7.19 9.52 -7.34
C THR A 145 5.75 9.34 -6.91
N VAL A 146 5.30 10.11 -5.93
CA VAL A 146 3.92 10.07 -5.44
C VAL A 146 2.93 10.49 -6.52
N GLY A 147 3.25 11.49 -7.33
CA GLY A 147 2.44 11.85 -8.51
C GLY A 147 2.24 10.67 -9.47
N ALA A 148 3.30 9.91 -9.73
CA ALA A 148 3.22 8.69 -10.56
C ALA A 148 2.38 7.59 -9.89
N ILE A 149 2.52 7.38 -8.58
CA ILE A 149 1.70 6.43 -7.81
C ILE A 149 0.20 6.81 -7.94
N LEU A 150 -0.15 8.03 -7.60
CA LEU A 150 -1.55 8.50 -7.61
C LEU A 150 -2.16 8.48 -9.01
N LYS A 151 -1.37 8.74 -10.05
CA LYS A 151 -1.82 8.55 -11.43
C LYS A 151 -2.23 7.10 -11.72
N ARG A 152 -1.46 6.12 -11.27
CA ARG A 152 -1.80 4.69 -11.42
C ARG A 152 -3.05 4.32 -10.63
N VAL A 153 -3.18 4.82 -9.42
CA VAL A 153 -4.36 4.59 -8.58
C VAL A 153 -5.61 5.16 -9.23
N ARG A 154 -5.56 6.38 -9.78
CA ARG A 154 -6.70 7.00 -10.49
C ARG A 154 -7.11 6.22 -11.74
N LEU A 155 -6.14 5.71 -12.51
CA LEU A 155 -6.44 4.84 -13.66
C LEU A 155 -7.17 3.57 -13.21
N TYR A 156 -6.73 2.95 -12.12
CA TYR A 156 -7.40 1.79 -11.53
C TYR A 156 -8.84 2.11 -11.09
N MET A 157 -9.03 3.23 -10.38
CA MET A 157 -10.36 3.67 -9.94
C MET A 157 -11.29 3.95 -11.12
N GLY A 158 -10.78 4.54 -12.20
CA GLY A 158 -11.52 4.79 -13.44
C GLY A 158 -11.98 3.50 -14.11
N CYS A 159 -11.14 2.47 -14.13
CA CYS A 159 -11.48 1.15 -14.67
C CYS A 159 -12.57 0.44 -13.84
N LYS A 160 -12.62 0.64 -12.51
CA LYS A 160 -13.67 0.08 -11.64
C LYS A 160 -15.05 0.71 -11.88
N LYS A 161 -15.10 2.01 -12.17
CA LYS A 161 -16.37 2.75 -12.38
C LYS A 161 -17.02 2.44 -13.74
N GLY A 162 -16.30 1.85 -14.66
CA GLY A 162 -16.78 1.49 -16.00
C GLY A 162 -17.30 0.04 -16.13
N ARG A 163 -17.43 -0.68 -15.03
CA ARG A 163 -18.01 -2.02 -14.93
C ARG A 163 -19.22 -1.95 -13.98
#